data_97bce97508456129bbfa87e4dac44d69
#
_entry.id   97bce97508456129bbfa87e4dac44d69
#
_cell.length_a   1.000
_cell.length_b   1.000
_cell.length_c   1.000
_cell.angle_alpha   90.00
_cell.angle_beta   90.00
_cell.angle_gamma   90.00
#
_symmetry.space_group_name_H-M   'P 1'
#
loop_
_entity.id
_entity.type
_entity.pdbx_description
1 polymer ?
#
loop_
_entity_poly.entity_id
_entity_poly.type
_entity_poly.pdbx_seq_one_letter_code
_entity_poly.pdbx_strand_id
1 'polypeptide(L)'
;GVGLSYPETIGTFIVGDVLTIIFTLANSCPGYDWKVGFTLAQRFVFGIYGSAFGIIIRILMSIVNYGSNAWLGGLCINMILDSWSHHYLHLPNTLSSKVAMTTKELIGFIIFHVLTAFCYLMKPYHMNYILIWSCVATFFSMLGMVIYLAKQAHGVGELFTSTKSTAT
;
A
#
# COMPACT_ATOMS: atom_id res chain seq x y z
N GLY A 1 14.40 -8.15 -11.02
CA GLY A 1 13.94 -9.45 -10.55
C GLY A 1 15.08 -10.30 -10.05
N VAL A 2 14.80 -11.16 -9.10
CA VAL A 2 15.79 -12.04 -8.43
C VAL A 2 16.04 -13.33 -9.24
N GLY A 3 15.70 -13.34 -10.54
CA GLY A 3 15.93 -14.52 -11.41
C GLY A 3 14.99 -15.71 -11.17
N LEU A 4 13.94 -15.55 -10.36
CA LEU A 4 12.95 -16.61 -10.16
C LEU A 4 12.01 -16.72 -11.37
N SER A 5 11.62 -17.97 -11.68
CA SER A 5 10.55 -18.28 -12.63
C SER A 5 9.20 -17.79 -12.11
N TYR A 6 8.27 -17.48 -13.03
CA TYR A 6 6.93 -16.98 -12.66
C TYR A 6 6.17 -17.90 -11.67
N PRO A 7 6.09 -19.22 -11.87
CA PRO A 7 5.43 -20.11 -10.91
C PRO A 7 6.13 -20.16 -9.54
N GLU A 8 7.46 -20.06 -9.51
CA GLU A 8 8.23 -20.01 -8.26
C GLU A 8 7.94 -18.72 -7.49
N THR A 9 7.80 -17.60 -8.20
CA THR A 9 7.45 -16.31 -7.60
C THR A 9 6.07 -16.38 -6.96
N ILE A 10 5.06 -16.93 -7.63
CA ILE A 10 3.72 -17.11 -7.07
C ILE A 10 3.76 -18.02 -5.85
N GLY A 11 4.47 -19.14 -5.93
CA GLY A 11 4.62 -20.06 -4.80
C GLY A 11 5.23 -19.37 -3.57
N THR A 12 6.27 -18.57 -3.78
CA THR A 12 6.92 -17.81 -2.71
C THR A 12 5.99 -16.76 -2.09
N PHE A 13 5.19 -16.07 -2.92
CA PHE A 13 4.18 -15.13 -2.43
C PHE A 13 3.14 -15.81 -1.56
N ILE A 14 2.56 -16.92 -2.01
CA ILE A 14 1.54 -17.66 -1.25
C ILE A 14 2.09 -18.11 0.10
N VAL A 15 3.31 -18.67 0.12
CA VAL A 15 3.96 -19.09 1.38
C VAL A 15 4.21 -17.88 2.29
N GLY A 16 4.70 -16.78 1.74
CA GLY A 16 4.92 -15.53 2.48
C GLY A 16 3.63 -14.98 3.08
N ASP A 17 2.53 -14.97 2.32
CA ASP A 17 1.23 -14.50 2.79
C ASP A 17 0.67 -15.38 3.91
N VAL A 18 0.76 -16.70 3.78
CA VAL A 18 0.32 -17.64 4.83
C VAL A 18 1.11 -17.42 6.12
N LEU A 19 2.44 -17.30 6.03
CA LEU A 19 3.27 -16.99 7.20
C LEU A 19 2.90 -15.64 7.81
N THR A 20 2.71 -14.62 7.00
CA THR A 20 2.31 -13.30 7.46
C THR A 20 0.97 -13.33 8.19
N ILE A 21 -0.01 -14.07 7.67
CA ILE A 21 -1.32 -14.23 8.33
C ILE A 21 -1.16 -14.90 9.70
N ILE A 22 -0.39 -15.99 9.79
CA ILE A 22 -0.15 -16.71 11.06
C ILE A 22 0.50 -15.78 12.08
N PHE A 23 1.57 -15.07 11.71
CA PHE A 23 2.26 -14.14 12.61
C PHE A 23 1.38 -12.95 12.99
N THR A 24 0.58 -12.42 12.07
CA THR A 24 -0.33 -11.31 12.34
C THR A 24 -1.42 -11.72 13.33
N LEU A 25 -2.01 -12.90 13.14
CA LEU A 25 -3.00 -13.44 14.07
C LEU A 25 -2.41 -13.67 15.46
N ALA A 26 -1.23 -14.30 15.54
CA ALA A 26 -0.55 -14.52 16.82
C ALA A 26 -0.24 -13.20 17.56
N ASN A 27 0.18 -12.15 16.83
CA ASN A 27 0.45 -10.84 17.43
C ASN A 27 -0.82 -10.03 17.75
N SER A 28 -1.95 -10.34 17.15
CA SER A 28 -3.20 -9.61 17.41
C SER A 28 -3.94 -10.08 18.67
N CYS A 29 -3.71 -11.31 19.13
CA CYS A 29 -4.36 -11.88 20.30
C CYS A 29 -4.28 -11.00 21.56
N PRO A 30 -3.12 -10.47 21.97
CA PRO A 30 -3.05 -9.62 23.15
C PRO A 30 -3.85 -8.32 23.02
N GLY A 31 -3.88 -7.75 21.82
CA GLY A 31 -4.65 -6.53 21.54
C GLY A 31 -6.16 -6.76 21.57
N TYR A 32 -6.60 -7.93 21.13
CA TYR A 32 -8.02 -8.31 21.13
C TYR A 32 -8.53 -8.65 22.53
N ASP A 33 -7.82 -9.51 23.26
CA ASP A 33 -8.24 -10.00 24.57
C ASP A 33 -8.14 -8.93 25.65
N TRP A 34 -7.07 -8.16 25.65
CA TRP A 34 -6.82 -7.15 26.69
C TRP A 34 -7.22 -5.74 26.28
N LYS A 35 -7.64 -5.53 25.03
CA LYS A 35 -7.98 -4.21 24.46
C LYS A 35 -6.89 -3.15 24.67
N VAL A 36 -5.65 -3.58 24.64
CA VAL A 36 -4.48 -2.78 24.92
C VAL A 36 -3.81 -2.35 23.63
N GLY A 37 -3.49 -1.07 23.53
CA GLY A 37 -2.75 -0.55 22.38
C GLY A 37 -1.30 -1.09 22.35
N PHE A 38 -0.71 -1.14 21.16
CA PHE A 38 0.65 -1.64 20.91
C PHE A 38 1.71 -1.05 21.86
N THR A 39 1.65 0.26 22.10
CA THR A 39 2.61 0.97 22.97
C THR A 39 2.57 0.46 24.41
N LEU A 40 1.36 0.16 24.90
CA LEU A 40 1.18 -0.35 26.26
C LEU A 40 1.62 -1.82 26.33
N ALA A 41 1.27 -2.63 25.34
CA ALA A 41 1.73 -4.02 25.27
C ALA A 41 3.26 -4.13 25.26
N GLN A 42 3.95 -3.28 24.52
CA GLN A 42 5.41 -3.23 24.54
C GLN A 42 5.99 -2.88 25.90
N ARG A 43 5.35 -1.98 26.66
CA ARG A 43 5.79 -1.62 28.01
C ARG A 43 5.67 -2.79 28.99
N PHE A 44 4.66 -3.62 28.85
CA PHE A 44 4.51 -4.82 29.67
C PHE A 44 5.61 -5.86 29.40
N VAL A 45 5.99 -6.03 28.13
CA VAL A 45 6.97 -7.06 27.75
C VAL A 45 8.41 -6.59 27.95
N PHE A 46 8.75 -5.37 27.57
CA PHE A 46 10.13 -4.86 27.51
C PHE A 46 10.46 -3.83 28.62
N GLY A 47 9.48 -3.52 29.49
CA GLY A 47 9.64 -2.45 30.48
C GLY A 47 9.68 -1.05 29.85
N ILE A 48 9.87 -0.02 30.69
CA ILE A 48 9.77 1.38 30.27
C ILE A 48 10.89 1.76 29.30
N TYR A 49 12.12 1.39 29.60
CA TYR A 49 13.28 1.75 28.76
C TYR A 49 13.38 0.91 27.48
N GLY A 50 13.10 -0.40 27.55
CA GLY A 50 13.11 -1.26 26.36
C GLY A 50 12.02 -0.91 25.36
N SER A 51 10.84 -0.51 25.84
CA SER A 51 9.74 -0.10 24.98
C SER A 51 10.02 1.20 24.21
N ALA A 52 10.83 2.11 24.77
CA ALA A 52 11.19 3.36 24.10
C ALA A 52 11.91 3.12 22.76
N PHE A 53 12.82 2.15 22.71
CA PHE A 53 13.52 1.77 21.48
C PHE A 53 12.54 1.26 20.41
N GLY A 54 11.63 0.35 20.76
CA GLY A 54 10.61 -0.15 19.84
C GLY A 54 9.64 0.93 19.34
N ILE A 55 9.29 1.88 20.20
CA ILE A 55 8.43 3.03 19.82
C ILE A 55 9.14 3.94 18.82
N ILE A 56 10.43 4.23 19.03
CA ILE A 56 11.22 5.06 18.09
C ILE A 56 11.29 4.39 16.71
N ILE A 57 11.62 3.12 16.64
CA ILE A 57 11.63 2.36 15.38
C ILE A 57 10.26 2.43 14.69
N ARG A 58 9.18 2.25 15.44
CA ARG A 58 7.83 2.31 14.88
C ARG A 58 7.50 3.70 14.34
N ILE A 59 7.91 4.78 15.01
CA ILE A 59 7.71 6.15 14.53
C ILE A 59 8.42 6.32 13.19
N LEU A 60 9.70 5.93 13.09
CA LEU A 60 10.45 6.01 11.84
C LEU A 60 9.81 5.22 10.71
N MET A 61 9.41 3.97 10.98
CA MET A 61 8.70 3.14 9.99
C MET A 61 7.36 3.74 9.58
N SER A 62 6.64 4.35 10.51
CA SER A 62 5.36 5.01 10.21
C SER A 62 5.54 6.23 9.32
N ILE A 63 6.59 7.03 9.52
CA ILE A 63 6.90 8.18 8.67
C ILE A 63 7.21 7.74 7.25
N VAL A 64 8.08 6.73 7.08
CA VAL A 64 8.44 6.20 5.76
C VAL A 64 7.23 5.60 5.06
N ASN A 65 6.44 4.77 5.75
CA ASN A 65 5.23 4.17 5.20
C ASN A 65 4.19 5.22 4.80
N TYR A 66 3.98 6.22 5.65
CA TYR A 66 3.05 7.30 5.34
C TYR A 66 3.50 8.09 4.09
N GLY A 67 4.79 8.43 4.01
CA GLY A 67 5.35 9.13 2.85
C GLY A 67 5.16 8.34 1.55
N SER A 68 5.45 7.04 1.55
CA SER A 68 5.28 6.16 0.40
C SER A 68 3.81 6.05 -0.03
N ASN A 69 2.89 5.87 0.93
CA ASN A 69 1.46 5.79 0.66
C ASN A 69 0.89 7.13 0.16
N ALA A 70 1.33 8.25 0.71
CA ALA A 70 0.93 9.58 0.27
C ALA A 70 1.39 9.88 -1.17
N TRP A 71 2.61 9.45 -1.52
CA TRP A 71 3.12 9.51 -2.87
C TRP A 71 2.25 8.72 -3.85
N LEU A 72 2.01 7.42 -3.55
CA LEU A 72 1.16 6.56 -4.37
C LEU A 72 -0.28 7.09 -4.50
N GLY A 73 -0.84 7.59 -3.39
CA GLY A 73 -2.16 8.22 -3.39
C GLY A 73 -2.22 9.46 -4.28
N GLY A 74 -1.17 10.29 -4.26
CA GLY A 74 -1.03 11.43 -5.16
C GLY A 74 -0.99 11.03 -6.63
N LEU A 75 -0.26 9.95 -6.97
CA LEU A 75 -0.24 9.40 -8.33
C LEU A 75 -1.62 8.92 -8.78
N CYS A 76 -2.37 8.23 -7.92
CA CYS A 76 -3.73 7.80 -8.23
C CYS A 76 -4.66 8.99 -8.52
N ILE A 77 -4.56 10.07 -7.75
CA ILE A 77 -5.32 11.30 -7.99
C ILE A 77 -4.94 11.91 -9.34
N ASN A 78 -3.64 11.95 -9.67
CA ASN A 78 -3.19 12.45 -10.96
C ASN A 78 -3.77 11.65 -12.12
N MET A 79 -3.81 10.32 -12.03
CA MET A 79 -4.43 9.47 -13.05
C MET A 79 -5.92 9.79 -13.23
N ILE A 80 -6.64 10.04 -12.16
CA ILE A 80 -8.05 10.42 -12.19
C ILE A 80 -8.22 11.79 -12.85
N LEU A 81 -7.40 12.78 -12.49
CA LEU A 81 -7.44 14.13 -13.04
C LEU A 81 -7.04 14.17 -14.53
N ASP A 82 -6.03 13.40 -14.92
CA ASP A 82 -5.61 13.26 -16.31
C ASP A 82 -6.71 12.64 -17.18
N SER A 83 -7.47 11.69 -16.62
CA SER A 83 -8.62 11.09 -17.31
C SER A 83 -9.82 12.03 -17.44
N TRP A 84 -10.01 12.92 -16.44
CA TRP A 84 -11.17 13.81 -16.42
C TRP A 84 -10.95 15.09 -17.22
N SER A 85 -9.72 15.65 -17.20
CA SER A 85 -9.44 16.95 -17.81
C SER A 85 -8.29 16.89 -18.79
N HIS A 86 -8.62 17.06 -20.08
CA HIS A 86 -7.62 17.16 -21.15
C HIS A 86 -6.65 18.34 -20.96
N HIS A 87 -7.10 19.40 -20.28
CA HIS A 87 -6.27 20.57 -19.98
C HIS A 87 -5.21 20.24 -18.90
N TYR A 88 -5.56 19.40 -17.93
CA TYR A 88 -4.64 18.94 -16.91
C TYR A 88 -3.55 18.02 -17.48
N LEU A 89 -3.89 17.23 -18.50
CA LEU A 89 -2.95 16.33 -19.19
C LEU A 89 -1.77 17.10 -19.81
N HIS A 90 -1.99 18.31 -20.29
CA HIS A 90 -0.97 19.15 -20.96
C HIS A 90 -0.37 20.23 -20.04
N LEU A 91 -0.49 20.11 -18.73
CA LEU A 91 0.03 21.08 -17.78
C LEU A 91 1.58 21.14 -17.88
N PRO A 92 2.17 22.32 -18.18
CA PRO A 92 3.62 22.45 -18.26
C PRO A 92 4.26 22.26 -16.87
N ASN A 93 5.42 21.62 -16.83
CA ASN A 93 6.16 21.48 -15.60
C ASN A 93 6.84 22.83 -15.26
N THR A 94 6.36 23.50 -14.20
CA THR A 94 6.88 24.79 -13.75
C THR A 94 7.93 24.65 -12.63
N LEU A 95 8.15 23.41 -12.11
CA LEU A 95 9.15 23.18 -11.08
C LEU A 95 10.57 23.13 -11.68
N SER A 96 11.53 23.60 -10.89
CA SER A 96 12.95 23.53 -11.25
C SER A 96 13.40 22.07 -11.41
N SER A 97 14.27 21.82 -12.39
CA SER A 97 14.85 20.48 -12.65
C SER A 97 15.67 19.89 -11.47
N LYS A 98 15.92 20.70 -10.44
CA LYS A 98 16.59 20.25 -9.21
C LYS A 98 15.65 19.50 -8.26
N VAL A 99 14.34 19.62 -8.45
CA VAL A 99 13.33 18.94 -7.64
C VAL A 99 12.94 17.63 -8.35
N ALA A 100 13.10 16.52 -7.66
CA ALA A 100 12.79 15.19 -8.20
C ALA A 100 11.26 14.90 -8.32
N MET A 101 10.45 15.94 -8.46
CA MET A 101 8.98 15.87 -8.49
C MET A 101 8.45 16.81 -9.57
N THR A 102 7.44 16.36 -10.31
CA THR A 102 6.75 17.19 -11.32
C THR A 102 5.66 18.05 -10.67
N THR A 103 5.28 19.16 -11.35
CA THR A 103 4.19 20.02 -10.86
C THR A 103 2.87 19.26 -10.68
N LYS A 104 2.58 18.29 -11.55
CA LYS A 104 1.38 17.44 -11.44
C LYS A 104 1.43 16.56 -10.18
N GLU A 105 2.56 15.94 -9.94
CA GLU A 105 2.75 15.08 -8.76
C GLU A 105 2.59 15.87 -7.45
N LEU A 106 3.09 17.09 -7.42
CA LEU A 106 2.90 17.98 -6.27
C LEU A 106 1.42 18.33 -6.05
N ILE A 107 0.69 18.65 -7.11
CA ILE A 107 -0.76 18.94 -7.01
C ILE A 107 -1.51 17.73 -6.51
N GLY A 108 -1.29 16.55 -7.09
CA GLY A 108 -1.92 15.30 -6.66
C GLY A 108 -1.60 14.96 -5.20
N PHE A 109 -0.36 15.16 -4.79
CA PHE A 109 0.08 14.96 -3.40
C PHE A 109 -0.66 15.89 -2.42
N ILE A 110 -0.78 17.19 -2.75
CA ILE A 110 -1.50 18.16 -1.91
C ILE A 110 -2.98 17.78 -1.79
N ILE A 111 -3.63 17.46 -2.90
CA ILE A 111 -5.05 17.05 -2.90
C ILE A 111 -5.24 15.80 -2.05
N PHE A 112 -4.37 14.79 -2.21
CA PHE A 112 -4.40 13.59 -1.40
C PHE A 112 -4.26 13.89 0.09
N HIS A 113 -3.36 14.81 0.44
CA HIS A 113 -3.10 15.19 1.83
C HIS A 113 -4.31 15.87 2.47
N VAL A 114 -4.96 16.76 1.73
CA VAL A 114 -6.20 17.43 2.17
C VAL A 114 -7.32 16.40 2.38
N LEU A 115 -7.53 15.49 1.41
CA LEU A 115 -8.50 14.40 1.54
C LEU A 115 -8.23 13.52 2.76
N THR A 116 -6.98 13.14 2.97
CA THR A 116 -6.56 12.32 4.12
C THR A 116 -6.75 13.07 5.45
N ALA A 117 -6.51 14.39 5.48
CA ALA A 117 -6.75 15.20 6.66
C ALA A 117 -8.23 15.18 7.10
N PHE A 118 -9.16 15.21 6.16
CA PHE A 118 -10.59 15.03 6.48
C PHE A 118 -10.89 13.65 7.09
N CYS A 119 -10.24 12.60 6.59
CA CYS A 119 -10.38 11.26 7.15
C CYS A 119 -9.89 11.18 8.61
N TYR A 120 -8.83 11.89 8.97
CA TYR A 120 -8.33 11.92 10.35
C TYR A 120 -9.27 12.60 11.34
N LEU A 121 -10.15 13.50 10.89
CA LEU A 121 -11.16 14.12 11.73
C LEU A 121 -12.34 13.19 12.07
N MET A 122 -12.46 12.07 11.36
CA MET A 122 -13.51 11.09 11.58
C MET A 122 -13.21 10.20 12.79
N LYS A 123 -14.25 9.80 13.51
CA LYS A 123 -14.10 8.86 14.63
C LYS A 123 -13.59 7.49 14.13
N PRO A 124 -12.71 6.79 14.87
CA PRO A 124 -12.12 5.51 14.45
C PRO A 124 -13.16 4.45 14.05
N TYR A 125 -14.34 4.48 14.65
CA TYR A 125 -15.43 3.57 14.34
C TYR A 125 -15.95 3.73 12.89
N HIS A 126 -16.09 4.97 12.41
CA HIS A 126 -16.52 5.24 11.04
C HIS A 126 -15.42 4.90 10.03
N MET A 127 -14.17 5.09 10.41
CA MET A 127 -13.01 4.70 9.59
C MET A 127 -13.01 3.19 9.30
N ASN A 128 -13.42 2.36 10.25
CA ASN A 128 -13.46 0.91 10.05
C ASN A 128 -14.45 0.51 8.94
N TYR A 129 -15.61 1.17 8.86
CA TYR A 129 -16.56 0.94 7.76
C TYR A 129 -15.98 1.33 6.40
N ILE A 130 -15.33 2.49 6.32
CA ILE A 130 -14.69 2.96 5.09
C ILE A 130 -13.62 1.96 4.65
N LEU A 131 -12.85 1.44 5.60
CA LEU A 131 -11.78 0.49 5.35
C LEU A 131 -12.32 -0.85 4.81
N ILE A 132 -13.39 -1.37 5.40
CA ILE A 132 -14.06 -2.60 4.93
C ILE A 132 -14.58 -2.41 3.50
N TRP A 133 -15.30 -1.33 3.24
CA TRP A 133 -15.81 -1.05 1.89
C TRP A 133 -14.70 -0.86 0.87
N SER A 134 -13.61 -0.19 1.24
CA SER A 134 -12.41 -0.04 0.40
C SER A 134 -11.77 -1.38 0.07
N CYS A 135 -11.62 -2.28 1.05
CA CYS A 135 -11.07 -3.62 0.81
C CYS A 135 -11.96 -4.44 -0.14
N VAL A 136 -13.27 -4.40 0.05
CA VAL A 136 -14.23 -5.08 -0.83
C VAL A 136 -14.16 -4.52 -2.26
N ALA A 137 -14.18 -3.21 -2.40
CA ALA A 137 -14.08 -2.54 -3.70
C ALA A 137 -12.76 -2.87 -4.42
N THR A 138 -11.65 -2.86 -3.69
CA THR A 138 -10.33 -3.23 -4.22
C THR A 138 -10.29 -4.68 -4.68
N PHE A 139 -10.87 -5.61 -3.91
CA PHE A 139 -10.95 -7.02 -4.29
C PHE A 139 -11.70 -7.21 -5.62
N PHE A 140 -12.87 -6.61 -5.76
CA PHE A 140 -13.64 -6.71 -7.00
C PHE A 140 -12.96 -6.02 -8.18
N SER A 141 -12.30 -4.88 -7.94
CA SER A 141 -11.53 -4.18 -8.97
C SER A 141 -10.35 -5.02 -9.47
N MET A 142 -9.60 -5.63 -8.57
CA MET A 142 -8.49 -6.53 -8.94
C MET A 142 -8.99 -7.77 -9.69
N LEU A 143 -10.08 -8.36 -9.23
CA LEU A 143 -10.70 -9.52 -9.91
C LEU A 143 -11.15 -9.13 -11.34
N GLY A 144 -11.80 -7.98 -11.50
CA GLY A 144 -12.21 -7.47 -12.80
C GLY A 144 -11.01 -7.21 -13.73
N MET A 145 -9.93 -6.66 -13.20
CA MET A 145 -8.70 -6.43 -13.97
C MET A 145 -8.06 -7.74 -14.44
N VAL A 146 -8.00 -8.76 -13.57
CA VAL A 146 -7.48 -10.09 -13.93
C VAL A 146 -8.31 -10.72 -15.03
N ILE A 147 -9.64 -10.67 -14.93
CA ILE A 147 -10.55 -11.20 -15.96
C ILE A 147 -10.40 -10.45 -17.28
N TYR A 148 -10.30 -9.14 -17.24
CA TYR A 148 -10.12 -8.31 -18.43
C TYR A 148 -8.80 -8.65 -19.14
N LEU A 149 -7.69 -8.69 -18.42
CA LEU A 149 -6.37 -9.01 -18.95
C LEU A 149 -6.30 -10.45 -19.49
N ALA A 150 -6.92 -11.42 -18.81
CA ALA A 150 -6.99 -12.79 -19.27
C ALA A 150 -7.78 -12.93 -20.59
N LYS A 151 -8.85 -12.16 -20.76
CA LYS A 151 -9.59 -12.08 -22.02
C LYS A 151 -8.78 -11.48 -23.14
N GLN A 152 -8.04 -10.40 -22.86
CA GLN A 152 -7.25 -9.70 -23.87
C GLN A 152 -6.03 -10.51 -24.30
N ALA A 153 -5.43 -11.29 -23.40
CA ALA A 153 -4.28 -12.15 -23.68
C ALA A 153 -4.66 -13.49 -24.37
N HIS A 154 -5.95 -13.72 -24.68
CA HIS A 154 -6.46 -14.98 -25.25
C HIS A 154 -6.00 -16.26 -24.51
N GLY A 155 -5.75 -16.15 -23.20
CA GLY A 155 -5.29 -17.27 -22.35
C GLY A 155 -4.39 -16.78 -21.21
N VAL A 156 -3.61 -17.72 -20.67
CA VAL A 156 -2.79 -17.49 -19.46
C VAL A 156 -1.56 -16.59 -19.72
N GLY A 157 -1.36 -16.12 -20.96
CA GLY A 157 -0.25 -15.25 -21.36
C GLY A 157 1.09 -15.98 -21.51
N GLU A 158 2.01 -15.39 -22.28
CA GLU A 158 3.33 -15.96 -22.57
C GLU A 158 4.24 -16.13 -21.34
N LEU A 159 3.96 -15.35 -20.26
CA LEU A 159 4.73 -15.43 -19.00
C LEU A 159 4.55 -16.77 -18.28
N PHE A 160 3.41 -17.46 -18.46
CA PHE A 160 3.20 -18.79 -17.90
C PHE A 160 3.87 -19.90 -18.70
N THR A 161 4.10 -19.67 -19.99
CA THR A 161 4.71 -20.66 -20.89
C THR A 161 6.23 -20.49 -21.00
N SER A 162 6.79 -19.35 -20.65
CA SER A 162 8.24 -19.12 -20.62
C SER A 162 8.85 -19.71 -19.35
N THR A 163 9.23 -20.98 -19.43
CA THR A 163 9.90 -21.74 -18.35
C THR A 163 11.41 -21.39 -18.23
N LYS A 164 11.89 -20.36 -18.88
CA LYS A 164 13.31 -19.98 -18.80
C LYS A 164 13.52 -18.92 -17.72
N SER A 165 14.07 -19.37 -16.59
CA SER A 165 14.82 -18.54 -15.66
C SER A 165 15.94 -17.81 -16.44
N THR A 166 15.87 -16.49 -16.50
CA THR A 166 16.94 -15.63 -17.00
C THR A 166 17.96 -15.34 -15.89
N ALA A 167 18.32 -16.36 -15.12
CA ALA A 167 19.44 -16.29 -14.19
C ALA A 167 20.70 -16.76 -14.93
N THR A 168 21.40 -15.82 -15.54
CA THR A 168 22.83 -15.88 -15.86
C THR A 168 23.52 -14.79 -15.09
#